data_f1a72ee8da0159ab79ec2fb4d7ef826d
#
_entry.id   f1a72ee8da0159ab79ec2fb4d7ef826d
#
_cell.length_a   1.000
_cell.length_b   1.000
_cell.length_c   1.000
_cell.angle_alpha   90.00
_cell.angle_beta   90.00
_cell.angle_gamma   90.00
#
_symmetry.space_group_name_H-M   'P 1'
#
loop_
_entity.id
_entity.type
_entity.pdbx_description
1 polymer ?
#
loop_
_entity_poly.entity_id
_entity_poly.type
_entity_poly.pdbx_seq_one_letter_code
_entity_poly.pdbx_strand_id
1 'polypeptide(L)'
;MADLAQSLEITNKYGLHARASTRLAQVAQSYDSRITIAREEGGQEVDAKSVLGILSLGAEHGETIKGCVSGEDAEAAMQAVIELVESKFHED
;
A
#
# COMPACT_ATOMS: atom_id res chain seq x y z
N MET A 1 -5.81 -20.32 0.78
CA MET A 1 -5.58 -18.89 0.91
C MET A 1 -4.91 -18.37 -0.35
N ALA A 2 -5.24 -17.16 -0.73
CA ALA A 2 -4.67 -16.56 -1.93
C ALA A 2 -3.47 -15.70 -1.57
N ASP A 3 -2.44 -15.75 -2.42
CA ASP A 3 -1.29 -14.86 -2.33
C ASP A 3 -1.28 -14.03 -3.60
N LEU A 4 -1.37 -12.72 -3.44
CA LEU A 4 -1.45 -11.80 -4.55
C LEU A 4 -0.32 -10.79 -4.47
N ALA A 5 0.18 -10.38 -5.63
CA ALA A 5 1.20 -9.34 -5.71
C ALA A 5 0.86 -8.41 -6.86
N GLN A 6 1.07 -7.12 -6.66
CA GLN A 6 0.73 -6.11 -7.64
C GLN A 6 1.69 -4.94 -7.51
N SER A 7 2.21 -4.48 -8.64
CA SER A 7 3.00 -3.25 -8.68
C SER A 7 2.06 -2.07 -8.88
N LEU A 8 2.29 -1.01 -8.12
CA LEU A 8 1.43 0.16 -8.13
C LEU A 8 2.29 1.42 -8.21
N GLU A 9 1.94 2.32 -9.10
CA GLU A 9 2.66 3.58 -9.23
C GLU A 9 2.05 4.62 -8.30
N ILE A 10 2.90 5.34 -7.59
CA ILE A 10 2.47 6.40 -6.68
C ILE A 10 2.27 7.66 -7.51
N THR A 11 1.02 8.05 -7.71
CA THR A 11 0.69 9.18 -8.59
C THR A 11 0.20 10.41 -7.87
N ASN A 12 0.01 10.34 -6.56
CA ASN A 12 -0.37 11.52 -5.79
C ASN A 12 0.85 12.42 -5.57
N LYS A 13 0.59 13.70 -5.43
CA LYS A 13 1.63 14.72 -5.50
C LYS A 13 2.74 14.53 -4.46
N TYR A 14 2.36 14.18 -3.24
CA TYR A 14 3.31 14.13 -2.13
C TYR A 14 3.75 12.70 -1.77
N GLY A 15 3.36 11.71 -2.56
CA GLY A 15 3.76 10.34 -2.29
C GLY A 15 3.17 9.79 -0.99
N LEU A 16 3.88 8.85 -0.39
CA LEU A 16 3.42 8.23 0.86
C LEU A 16 3.80 9.07 2.07
N HIS A 17 3.30 10.31 2.10
CA HIS A 17 3.45 11.19 3.25
C HIS A 17 2.47 10.78 4.36
N ALA A 18 2.44 11.52 5.45
CA ALA A 18 1.72 11.10 6.65
C ALA A 18 0.23 10.81 6.38
N ARG A 19 -0.45 11.69 5.63
CA ARG A 19 -1.88 11.50 5.38
C ARG A 19 -2.14 10.28 4.51
N ALA A 20 -1.39 10.14 3.42
CA ALA A 20 -1.55 9.00 2.53
C ALA A 20 -1.23 7.70 3.26
N SER A 21 -0.18 7.71 4.07
CA SER A 21 0.21 6.53 4.83
C SER A 21 -0.86 6.13 5.83
N THR A 22 -1.48 7.12 6.48
CA THR A 22 -2.56 6.85 7.43
C THR A 22 -3.76 6.22 6.72
N ARG A 23 -4.12 6.75 5.54
CA ARG A 23 -5.23 6.20 4.79
C ARG A 23 -4.97 4.78 4.34
N LEU A 24 -3.74 4.50 3.87
CA LEU A 24 -3.38 3.15 3.47
C LEU A 24 -3.45 2.19 4.65
N ALA A 25 -2.90 2.60 5.80
CA ALA A 25 -2.93 1.74 6.98
C ALA A 25 -4.37 1.45 7.41
N GLN A 26 -5.25 2.45 7.33
CA GLN A 26 -6.65 2.26 7.72
C GLN A 26 -7.34 1.26 6.81
N VAL A 27 -7.11 1.36 5.49
CA VAL A 27 -7.67 0.40 4.55
C VAL A 27 -7.13 -1.00 4.85
N ALA A 28 -5.81 -1.12 5.03
CA ALA A 28 -5.19 -2.41 5.29
C ALA A 28 -5.72 -3.04 6.58
N GLN A 29 -5.95 -2.23 7.61
CA GLN A 29 -6.44 -2.72 8.89
C GLN A 29 -7.87 -3.23 8.81
N SER A 30 -8.60 -2.89 7.76
CA SER A 30 -9.99 -3.35 7.58
C SER A 30 -10.07 -4.79 7.11
N TYR A 31 -8.94 -5.41 6.76
CA TYR A 31 -8.91 -6.76 6.23
C TYR A 31 -8.09 -7.67 7.12
N ASP A 32 -8.46 -8.95 7.14
CA ASP A 32 -7.73 -9.94 7.95
C ASP A 32 -6.44 -10.38 7.29
N SER A 33 -6.34 -10.27 5.97
CA SER A 33 -5.17 -10.69 5.24
C SER A 33 -3.92 -9.95 5.70
N ARG A 34 -2.78 -10.62 5.55
CA ARG A 34 -1.49 -9.96 5.70
C ARG A 34 -1.25 -9.11 4.46
N ILE A 35 -0.92 -7.84 4.67
CA ILE A 35 -0.68 -6.91 3.57
C ILE A 35 0.67 -6.26 3.82
N THR A 36 1.57 -6.39 2.85
CA THR A 36 2.88 -5.76 2.92
C THR A 36 3.10 -4.92 1.68
N ILE A 37 3.95 -3.90 1.82
CA ILE A 37 4.36 -3.09 0.68
C ILE A 37 5.87 -2.89 0.74
N ALA A 38 6.46 -2.65 -0.41
CA ALA A 38 7.90 -2.39 -0.53
C ALA A 38 8.11 -1.49 -1.73
N ARG A 39 9.19 -0.72 -1.73
CA ARG A 39 9.60 -0.05 -2.95
C ARG A 39 10.06 -1.11 -3.93
N GLU A 40 9.71 -0.95 -5.19
CA GLU A 40 10.02 -1.98 -6.17
C GLU A 40 11.52 -2.15 -6.36
N GLU A 41 12.28 -1.07 -6.24
CA GLU A 41 13.72 -1.13 -6.40
C GLU A 41 14.39 -1.22 -5.04
N GLY A 42 14.78 -2.45 -4.66
CA GLY A 42 15.59 -2.67 -3.48
C GLY A 42 14.92 -2.35 -2.17
N GLY A 43 13.62 -2.28 -2.17
CA GLY A 43 12.90 -1.90 -0.96
C GLY A 43 12.71 -3.04 -0.01
N GLN A 44 12.79 -2.73 1.28
CA GLN A 44 12.46 -3.68 2.32
C GLN A 44 10.95 -3.72 2.48
N GLU A 45 10.43 -4.93 2.68
CA GLU A 45 9.00 -5.13 2.85
C GLU A 45 8.56 -4.63 4.23
N VAL A 46 7.48 -3.89 4.28
CA VAL A 46 6.93 -3.38 5.54
C VAL A 46 5.45 -3.75 5.66
N ASP A 47 4.95 -3.75 6.89
CA ASP A 47 3.55 -4.05 7.17
C ASP A 47 2.69 -2.84 6.77
N ALA A 48 1.78 -3.06 5.82
CA ALA A 48 0.91 -1.98 5.36
C ALA A 48 -0.12 -1.56 6.41
N LYS A 49 -0.26 -2.30 7.49
CA LYS A 49 -1.15 -1.91 8.59
C LYS A 49 -0.47 -0.97 9.57
N SER A 50 0.82 -0.68 9.35
CA SER A 50 1.61 0.19 10.23
C SER A 50 1.93 1.50 9.53
N VAL A 51 1.43 2.60 10.06
CA VAL A 51 1.71 3.93 9.50
C VAL A 51 3.21 4.19 9.50
N LEU A 52 3.89 3.85 10.60
CA LEU A 52 5.34 4.06 10.68
C LEU A 52 6.09 3.21 9.67
N GLY A 53 5.62 1.97 9.47
CA GLY A 53 6.23 1.11 8.46
C GLY A 53 6.12 1.71 7.08
N ILE A 54 4.92 2.19 6.73
CA ILE A 54 4.70 2.80 5.41
C ILE A 54 5.58 4.04 5.25
N LEU A 55 5.62 4.90 6.27
CA LEU A 55 6.43 6.11 6.21
C LEU A 55 7.91 5.80 6.02
N SER A 56 8.37 4.69 6.62
CA SER A 56 9.79 4.33 6.54
C SER A 56 10.24 4.00 5.12
N LEU A 57 9.30 3.70 4.21
CA LEU A 57 9.66 3.43 2.82
C LEU A 57 10.16 4.67 2.10
N GLY A 58 9.64 5.85 2.46
CA GLY A 58 10.01 7.08 1.79
C GLY A 58 9.62 7.10 0.33
N ALA A 59 8.56 6.38 -0.05
CA ALA A 59 8.15 6.33 -1.45
C ALA A 59 7.52 7.64 -1.88
N GLU A 60 7.96 8.16 -3.03
CA GLU A 60 7.57 9.48 -3.50
C GLU A 60 6.82 9.39 -4.82
N HIS A 61 6.26 10.53 -5.21
CA HIS A 61 5.55 10.64 -6.48
C HIS A 61 6.41 10.07 -7.62
N GLY A 62 5.79 9.23 -8.44
CA GLY A 62 6.46 8.63 -9.58
C GLY A 62 7.14 7.31 -9.29
N GLU A 63 7.31 6.97 -8.03
CA GLU A 63 7.92 5.70 -7.67
C GLU A 63 6.88 4.58 -7.71
N THR A 64 7.37 3.36 -7.89
CA THR A 64 6.51 2.18 -7.92
C THR A 64 6.73 1.39 -6.64
N ILE A 65 5.62 0.97 -6.04
CA ILE A 65 5.66 0.08 -4.89
C ILE A 65 5.07 -1.26 -5.29
N LYS A 66 5.45 -2.30 -4.57
CA LYS A 66 4.90 -3.63 -4.77
C LYS A 66 4.08 -3.99 -3.53
N GLY A 67 2.80 -4.29 -3.76
CA GLY A 67 1.92 -4.75 -2.70
C GLY A 67 1.79 -6.25 -2.75
N CYS A 68 1.85 -6.89 -1.58
CA CYS A 68 1.67 -8.34 -1.47
C CYS A 68 0.60 -8.59 -0.42
N VAL A 69 -0.37 -9.44 -0.76
CA VAL A 69 -1.50 -9.72 0.12
C VAL A 69 -1.69 -11.22 0.22
N SER A 70 -1.88 -11.72 1.43
CA SER A 70 -2.02 -13.15 1.69
C SER A 70 -3.08 -13.37 2.74
N GLY A 71 -4.10 -14.19 2.44
CA GLY A 71 -5.15 -14.51 3.39
C GLY A 71 -6.46 -14.78 2.71
N GLU A 72 -7.51 -15.01 3.52
CA GLU A 72 -8.81 -15.40 2.99
C GLU A 72 -9.50 -14.28 2.22
N ASP A 73 -9.32 -13.02 2.67
CA ASP A 73 -9.92 -11.87 2.01
C ASP A 73 -8.91 -11.13 1.12
N ALA A 74 -7.90 -11.86 0.62
CA ALA A 74 -6.80 -11.23 -0.11
C ALA A 74 -7.28 -10.48 -1.36
N GLU A 75 -8.23 -11.04 -2.11
CA GLU A 75 -8.69 -10.38 -3.33
C GLU A 75 -9.37 -9.06 -3.02
N ALA A 76 -10.25 -9.05 -2.01
CA ALA A 76 -10.92 -7.81 -1.62
C ALA A 76 -9.92 -6.80 -1.09
N ALA A 77 -8.95 -7.27 -0.30
CA ALA A 77 -7.94 -6.39 0.27
C ALA A 77 -7.08 -5.76 -0.82
N MET A 78 -6.62 -6.58 -1.78
CA MET A 78 -5.81 -6.06 -2.86
C MET A 78 -6.57 -5.04 -3.69
N GLN A 79 -7.84 -5.33 -3.99
CA GLN A 79 -8.66 -4.41 -4.76
C GLN A 79 -8.81 -3.07 -4.04
N ALA A 80 -9.00 -3.11 -2.72
CA ALA A 80 -9.13 -1.87 -1.95
C ALA A 80 -7.83 -1.06 -1.96
N VAL A 81 -6.70 -1.73 -1.88
CA VAL A 81 -5.40 -1.04 -1.94
C VAL A 81 -5.21 -0.42 -3.32
N ILE A 82 -5.50 -1.17 -4.38
CA ILE A 82 -5.38 -0.66 -5.74
C ILE A 82 -6.24 0.59 -5.93
N GLU A 83 -7.49 0.53 -5.48
CA GLU A 83 -8.41 1.66 -5.65
C GLU A 83 -7.93 2.89 -4.89
N LEU A 84 -7.39 2.68 -3.70
CA LEU A 84 -6.88 3.80 -2.92
C LEU A 84 -5.70 4.48 -3.62
N VAL A 85 -4.75 3.68 -4.11
CA VAL A 85 -3.59 4.22 -4.80
C VAL A 85 -4.00 4.93 -6.08
N GLU A 86 -4.92 4.32 -6.86
CA GLU A 86 -5.37 4.91 -8.12
C GLU A 86 -6.18 6.18 -7.90
N SER A 87 -6.82 6.31 -6.76
CA SER A 87 -7.56 7.53 -6.42
C SER A 87 -6.63 8.62 -5.86
N LYS A 88 -5.32 8.38 -5.87
CA LYS A 88 -4.30 9.28 -5.32
C LYS A 88 -4.55 9.52 -3.84
N PHE A 89 -4.96 8.46 -3.15
CA PHE A 89 -5.26 8.49 -1.71
C PHE A 89 -6.32 9.53 -1.37
N HIS A 90 -7.22 9.80 -2.33
CA HIS A 90 -8.30 10.78 -2.20
C HIS A 90 -7.79 12.20 -1.92
N GLU A 91 -6.62 12.51 -2.47
CA GLU A 91 -6.02 13.85 -2.29
C GLU A 91 -6.34 14.77 -3.44
N ASP A 92 -7.16 14.39 -4.29
CA ASP A 92 -7.56 15.09 -5.45
C ASP A 92 -6.45 15.54 -6.33
#